data_3e9989bcae410c4fbb7178f73a723837
#
_entry.id   3e9989bcae410c4fbb7178f73a723837
#
_cell.length_a   1.000
_cell.length_b   1.000
_cell.length_c   1.000
_cell.angle_alpha   90.00
_cell.angle_beta   90.00
_cell.angle_gamma   90.00
#
_symmetry.space_group_name_H-M   'P 1'
#
loop_
_entity.id
_entity.type
_entity.pdbx_description
1 polymer ?
#
loop_
_entity_poly.entity_id
_entity_poly.type
_entity_poly.pdbx_seq_one_letter_code
_entity_poly.pdbx_strand_id
1 'polypeptide(L)'
;VLRSNFRRISDDIAKGNAVGDPIRPLQPGEVAPEFALPAVNLEGAVSLAGLRGRPFLIGLFRGLHCPFCRRQVMQLGHVQPALQSAGVETLAVINTPLERARLYFRYRPTPIMLLSDPDCRTHQAFGVPHIEFLPEGSSERPEWPARASMADFEAARVNPTRELPEPLQPMASNGVLNAMDGFELDETDQAIFAQHGTQLVGHFLVDAAGIVAWAQ
;
A
#
# COMPACT_ATOMS: atom_id res chain seq x y z
N VAL A 1 -5.00 24.59 4.02
CA VAL A 1 -5.27 23.47 4.95
C VAL A 1 -4.50 22.22 4.54
N LEU A 2 -4.51 21.77 3.26
CA LEU A 2 -3.78 20.57 2.80
C LEU A 2 -2.25 20.71 2.90
N ARG A 3 -1.68 21.88 2.55
CA ARG A 3 -0.23 22.13 2.64
C ARG A 3 0.29 22.11 4.09
N SER A 4 -0.49 22.59 5.05
CA SER A 4 -0.11 22.57 6.47
C SER A 4 -0.13 21.17 7.06
N ASN A 5 -1.05 20.32 6.62
CA ASN A 5 -1.14 18.93 7.09
C ASN A 5 0.02 18.08 6.53
N PHE A 6 0.39 18.23 5.27
CA PHE A 6 1.55 17.53 4.69
C PHE A 6 2.87 17.91 5.34
N ARG A 7 3.12 19.20 5.60
CA ARG A 7 4.31 19.64 6.35
C ARG A 7 4.36 19.03 7.74
N ARG A 8 3.24 19.00 8.45
CA ARG A 8 3.15 18.44 9.80
C ARG A 8 3.45 16.93 9.81
N ILE A 9 2.90 16.18 8.85
CA ILE A 9 3.17 14.74 8.66
C ILE A 9 4.67 14.50 8.37
N SER A 10 5.28 15.29 7.51
CA SER A 10 6.71 15.23 7.19
C SER A 10 7.60 15.48 8.41
N ASP A 11 7.27 16.50 9.22
CA ASP A 11 8.02 16.86 10.43
C ASP A 11 7.89 15.83 11.55
N ASP A 12 6.74 15.17 11.67
CA ASP A 12 6.48 14.14 12.68
C ASP A 12 7.15 12.79 12.31
N ILE A 13 7.22 12.46 11.02
CA ILE A 13 7.94 11.27 10.52
C ILE A 13 9.46 11.46 10.70
N ALA A 14 9.99 12.65 10.44
CA ALA A 14 11.41 12.95 10.63
C ALA A 14 11.90 12.83 12.10
N LYS A 15 11.00 12.93 13.06
CA LYS A 15 11.32 12.81 14.50
C LYS A 15 11.31 11.36 15.03
N GLY A 16 10.79 10.41 14.27
CA GLY A 16 10.58 9.02 14.73
C GLY A 16 11.62 7.99 14.28
N ASN A 17 12.47 8.31 13.32
CA ASN A 17 13.43 7.35 12.77
C ASN A 17 14.82 7.54 13.39
N ALA A 18 15.18 6.61 14.29
CA ALA A 18 16.59 6.37 14.61
C ALA A 18 17.31 5.98 13.29
N VAL A 19 18.52 6.53 13.09
CA VAL A 19 19.39 6.25 11.94
C VAL A 19 19.67 4.74 11.87
N GLY A 20 18.85 4.01 11.12
CA GLY A 20 19.07 2.64 10.68
C GLY A 20 19.40 2.64 9.18
N ASP A 21 19.82 1.52 8.64
CA ASP A 21 19.99 1.34 7.20
C ASP A 21 18.73 1.79 6.45
N PRO A 22 18.87 2.43 5.28
CA PRO A 22 17.73 2.90 4.52
C PRO A 22 16.76 1.73 4.26
N ILE A 23 15.49 1.92 4.61
CA ILE A 23 14.44 0.92 4.36
C ILE A 23 14.39 0.69 2.84
N ARG A 24 14.70 -0.53 2.41
CA ARG A 24 14.60 -0.95 1.02
C ARG A 24 13.66 -2.14 0.88
N PRO A 25 12.89 -2.24 -0.20
CA PRO A 25 12.08 -3.42 -0.47
C PRO A 25 12.94 -4.70 -0.54
N LEU A 26 12.39 -5.78 0.01
CA LEU A 26 13.00 -7.09 -0.11
C LEU A 26 13.24 -7.45 -1.57
N GLN A 27 14.37 -8.10 -1.82
CA GLN A 27 14.79 -8.51 -3.14
C GLN A 27 14.58 -10.02 -3.35
N PRO A 28 14.50 -10.49 -4.60
CA PRO A 28 14.50 -11.91 -4.90
C PRO A 28 15.66 -12.64 -4.22
N GLY A 29 15.37 -13.77 -3.55
CA GLY A 29 16.31 -14.57 -2.77
C GLY A 29 16.27 -14.27 -1.26
N GLU A 30 15.65 -13.19 -0.81
CA GLU A 30 15.51 -12.88 0.62
C GLU A 30 14.33 -13.62 1.24
N VAL A 31 14.42 -13.90 2.53
CA VAL A 31 13.36 -14.59 3.29
C VAL A 31 12.22 -13.62 3.57
N ALA A 32 11.00 -14.02 3.25
CA ALA A 32 9.81 -13.24 3.61
C ALA A 32 9.65 -13.19 5.13
N PRO A 33 9.37 -12.02 5.71
CA PRO A 33 9.20 -11.87 7.15
C PRO A 33 7.90 -12.52 7.63
N GLU A 34 7.91 -13.02 8.87
CA GLU A 34 6.72 -13.57 9.50
C GLU A 34 5.67 -12.48 9.72
N PHE A 35 4.43 -12.83 9.43
CA PHE A 35 3.25 -12.02 9.74
C PHE A 35 2.10 -12.91 10.20
N ALA A 36 1.20 -12.34 10.97
CA ALA A 36 -0.10 -12.91 11.32
C ALA A 36 -1.10 -11.76 11.43
N LEU A 37 -2.03 -11.65 10.48
CA LEU A 37 -2.94 -10.52 10.34
C LEU A 37 -4.39 -10.97 10.35
N PRO A 38 -5.30 -10.19 10.96
CA PRO A 38 -6.71 -10.49 10.94
C PRO A 38 -7.27 -10.43 9.51
N ALA A 39 -8.05 -11.44 9.15
CA ALA A 39 -8.70 -11.50 7.85
C ALA A 39 -9.95 -10.61 7.79
N VAL A 40 -10.10 -9.88 6.70
CA VAL A 40 -11.25 -8.99 6.46
C VAL A 40 -12.46 -9.78 5.98
N ASN A 41 -12.26 -10.65 4.99
CA ASN A 41 -13.31 -11.39 4.29
C ASN A 41 -13.32 -12.91 4.58
N LEU A 42 -12.54 -13.33 5.55
CA LEU A 42 -12.49 -14.71 6.07
C LEU A 42 -12.58 -14.66 7.60
N GLU A 43 -12.80 -15.80 8.23
CA GLU A 43 -12.71 -15.90 9.69
C GLU A 43 -11.26 -16.05 10.16
N GLY A 44 -10.95 -15.47 11.33
CA GLY A 44 -9.66 -15.61 11.98
C GLY A 44 -8.56 -14.73 11.41
N ALA A 45 -7.37 -15.29 11.31
CA ALA A 45 -6.17 -14.62 10.86
C ALA A 45 -5.43 -15.47 9.82
N VAL A 46 -4.72 -14.81 8.92
CA VAL A 46 -3.80 -15.43 7.95
C VAL A 46 -2.36 -15.11 8.35
N SER A 47 -1.51 -16.14 8.32
CA SER A 47 -0.10 -16.00 8.67
C SER A 47 0.80 -16.60 7.59
N LEU A 48 2.06 -16.13 7.53
CA LEU A 48 3.07 -16.75 6.66
C LEU A 48 3.22 -18.24 6.95
N ALA A 49 3.21 -18.64 8.23
CA ALA A 49 3.29 -20.05 8.62
C ALA A 49 2.16 -20.90 8.02
N GLY A 50 0.94 -20.35 7.95
CA GLY A 50 -0.23 -21.01 7.34
C GLY A 50 -0.18 -21.09 5.80
N LEU A 51 0.69 -20.31 5.17
CA LEU A 51 0.90 -20.27 3.71
C LEU A 51 2.08 -21.13 3.25
N ARG A 52 2.94 -21.59 4.16
CA ARG A 52 4.10 -22.43 3.81
C ARG A 52 3.71 -23.64 2.97
N GLY A 53 4.56 -23.99 2.02
CA GLY A 53 4.31 -25.06 1.06
C GLY A 53 3.48 -24.66 -0.16
N ARG A 54 3.00 -23.41 -0.21
CA ARG A 54 2.27 -22.86 -1.36
C ARG A 54 2.86 -21.49 -1.73
N PRO A 55 3.17 -21.25 -3.00
CA PRO A 55 3.58 -19.91 -3.42
C PRO A 55 2.39 -18.96 -3.31
N PHE A 56 2.69 -17.68 -3.02
CA PHE A 56 1.66 -16.66 -2.93
C PHE A 56 2.14 -15.30 -3.44
N LEU A 57 1.22 -14.56 -4.03
CA LEU A 57 1.38 -13.15 -4.36
C LEU A 57 0.75 -12.32 -3.24
N ILE A 58 1.54 -11.44 -2.62
CA ILE A 58 1.08 -10.48 -1.62
C ILE A 58 1.20 -9.07 -2.17
N GLY A 59 0.08 -8.33 -2.16
CA GLY A 59 0.04 -6.89 -2.42
C GLY A 59 -0.07 -6.14 -1.09
N LEU A 60 0.85 -5.22 -0.84
CA LEU A 60 0.86 -4.33 0.32
C LEU A 60 0.32 -2.97 -0.13
N PHE A 61 -0.88 -2.63 0.31
CA PHE A 61 -1.62 -1.48 -0.17
C PHE A 61 -1.87 -0.46 0.92
N ARG A 62 -2.04 0.77 0.52
CA ARG A 62 -2.53 1.85 1.38
C ARG A 62 -3.99 1.57 1.78
N GLY A 63 -4.52 2.41 2.67
CA GLY A 63 -5.90 2.29 3.15
C GLY A 63 -6.96 2.66 2.09
N LEU A 64 -8.20 2.55 2.49
CA LEU A 64 -9.36 2.83 1.63
C LEU A 64 -9.39 4.26 1.09
N HIS A 65 -8.71 5.21 1.74
CA HIS A 65 -8.53 6.58 1.25
C HIS A 65 -7.82 6.65 -0.11
N CYS A 66 -7.11 5.59 -0.51
CA CYS A 66 -6.36 5.51 -1.77
C CYS A 66 -7.21 4.87 -2.88
N PRO A 67 -7.76 5.62 -3.82
CA PRO A 67 -8.58 5.07 -4.90
C PRO A 67 -7.80 4.15 -5.83
N PHE A 68 -6.50 4.38 -6.02
CA PHE A 68 -5.63 3.52 -6.81
C PHE A 68 -5.50 2.13 -6.17
N CYS A 69 -5.34 2.09 -4.83
CA CYS A 69 -5.20 0.83 -4.09
C CYS A 69 -6.50 0.02 -4.14
N ARG A 70 -7.66 0.68 -4.00
CA ARG A 70 -8.95 -0.01 -4.16
C ARG A 70 -9.09 -0.67 -5.54
N ARG A 71 -8.66 0.02 -6.61
CA ARG A 71 -8.67 -0.53 -7.97
C ARG A 71 -7.69 -1.69 -8.14
N GLN A 72 -6.49 -1.59 -7.57
CA GLN A 72 -5.51 -2.66 -7.63
C GLN A 72 -5.98 -3.92 -6.89
N VAL A 73 -6.63 -3.78 -5.74
CA VAL A 73 -7.26 -4.91 -5.03
C VAL A 73 -8.31 -5.60 -5.93
N MET A 74 -9.15 -4.82 -6.62
CA MET A 74 -10.13 -5.37 -7.54
C MET A 74 -9.48 -6.04 -8.76
N GLN A 75 -8.41 -5.46 -9.31
CA GLN A 75 -7.65 -6.05 -10.42
C GLN A 75 -7.00 -7.38 -10.01
N LEU A 76 -6.43 -7.48 -8.81
CA LEU A 76 -5.92 -8.75 -8.28
C LEU A 76 -7.04 -9.80 -8.19
N GLY A 77 -8.24 -9.40 -7.77
CA GLY A 77 -9.41 -10.28 -7.77
C GLY A 77 -9.76 -10.81 -9.17
N HIS A 78 -9.63 -9.99 -10.21
CA HIS A 78 -9.89 -10.42 -11.59
C HIS A 78 -8.83 -11.41 -12.13
N VAL A 79 -7.57 -11.26 -11.74
CA VAL A 79 -6.49 -12.16 -12.20
C VAL A 79 -6.32 -13.39 -11.32
N GLN A 80 -6.97 -13.44 -10.17
CA GLN A 80 -6.86 -14.54 -9.21
C GLN A 80 -7.12 -15.92 -9.83
N PRO A 81 -8.15 -16.17 -10.67
CA PRO A 81 -8.36 -17.49 -11.25
C PRO A 81 -7.16 -18.00 -12.05
N ALA A 82 -6.46 -17.11 -12.76
CA ALA A 82 -5.25 -17.47 -13.49
C ALA A 82 -4.09 -17.80 -12.55
N LEU A 83 -3.92 -17.04 -11.48
CA LEU A 83 -2.90 -17.30 -10.44
C LEU A 83 -3.17 -18.62 -9.72
N GLN A 84 -4.41 -18.88 -9.32
CA GLN A 84 -4.80 -20.15 -8.70
C GLN A 84 -4.57 -21.36 -9.62
N SER A 85 -4.84 -21.21 -10.93
CA SER A 85 -4.55 -22.26 -11.91
C SER A 85 -3.05 -22.55 -12.02
N ALA A 86 -2.20 -21.57 -11.72
CA ALA A 86 -0.75 -21.72 -11.60
C ALA A 86 -0.29 -22.16 -10.19
N GLY A 87 -1.22 -22.45 -9.28
CA GLY A 87 -0.91 -22.87 -7.90
C GLY A 87 -0.48 -21.74 -6.98
N VAL A 88 -0.74 -20.47 -7.36
CA VAL A 88 -0.35 -19.28 -6.59
C VAL A 88 -1.56 -18.72 -5.84
N GLU A 89 -1.47 -18.64 -4.52
CA GLU A 89 -2.44 -17.94 -3.69
C GLU A 89 -2.29 -16.41 -3.84
N THR A 90 -3.37 -15.66 -3.63
CA THR A 90 -3.34 -14.20 -3.75
C THR A 90 -3.89 -13.55 -2.49
N LEU A 91 -3.13 -12.62 -1.92
CA LEU A 91 -3.55 -11.85 -0.77
C LEU A 91 -3.21 -10.38 -0.92
N ALA A 92 -4.02 -9.54 -0.28
CA ALA A 92 -3.79 -8.12 -0.17
C ALA A 92 -3.83 -7.69 1.30
N VAL A 93 -2.83 -6.94 1.72
CA VAL A 93 -2.77 -6.28 3.03
C VAL A 93 -3.11 -4.82 2.83
N ILE A 94 -4.08 -4.31 3.60
CA ILE A 94 -4.49 -2.91 3.55
C ILE A 94 -4.30 -2.26 4.92
N ASN A 95 -3.82 -1.03 4.95
CA ASN A 95 -3.63 -0.28 6.19
C ASN A 95 -4.94 0.38 6.68
N THR A 96 -6.01 -0.38 6.70
CA THR A 96 -7.32 0.05 7.17
C THR A 96 -7.75 -0.80 8.36
N PRO A 97 -8.27 -0.22 9.45
CA PRO A 97 -8.80 -0.99 10.57
C PRO A 97 -9.83 -2.03 10.15
N LEU A 98 -9.80 -3.19 10.80
CA LEU A 98 -10.54 -4.39 10.43
C LEU A 98 -12.04 -4.12 10.19
N GLU A 99 -12.70 -3.44 11.12
CA GLU A 99 -14.15 -3.21 11.02
C GLU A 99 -14.51 -2.26 9.87
N ARG A 100 -13.67 -1.24 9.62
CA ARG A 100 -13.86 -0.33 8.50
C ARG A 100 -13.66 -1.05 7.16
N ALA A 101 -12.64 -1.91 7.09
CA ALA A 101 -12.38 -2.75 5.92
C ALA A 101 -13.54 -3.72 5.66
N ARG A 102 -14.01 -4.43 6.70
CA ARG A 102 -15.17 -5.34 6.61
C ARG A 102 -16.43 -4.64 6.11
N LEU A 103 -16.71 -3.44 6.63
CA LEU A 103 -17.86 -2.66 6.17
C LEU A 103 -17.77 -2.34 4.68
N TYR A 104 -16.60 -1.87 4.21
CA TYR A 104 -16.41 -1.53 2.79
C TYR A 104 -16.52 -2.75 1.88
N PHE A 105 -15.80 -3.84 2.19
CA PHE A 105 -15.74 -5.02 1.34
C PHE A 105 -16.99 -5.92 1.44
N ARG A 106 -17.87 -5.72 2.41
CA ARG A 106 -19.21 -6.32 2.44
C ARG A 106 -19.99 -5.99 1.17
N TYR A 107 -19.88 -4.77 0.68
CA TYR A 107 -20.61 -4.28 -0.50
C TYR A 107 -19.77 -4.30 -1.78
N ARG A 108 -18.50 -4.64 -1.67
CA ARG A 108 -17.54 -4.73 -2.79
C ARG A 108 -16.67 -5.98 -2.61
N PRO A 109 -17.28 -7.18 -2.69
CA PRO A 109 -16.57 -8.42 -2.42
C PRO A 109 -15.46 -8.66 -3.43
N THR A 110 -14.38 -9.26 -2.98
CA THR A 110 -13.27 -9.72 -3.81
C THR A 110 -12.92 -11.16 -3.43
N PRO A 111 -12.50 -11.99 -4.38
CA PRO A 111 -12.17 -13.39 -4.12
C PRO A 111 -10.81 -13.60 -3.47
N ILE A 112 -9.92 -12.59 -3.46
CA ILE A 112 -8.60 -12.71 -2.84
C ILE A 112 -8.69 -12.59 -1.31
N MET A 113 -7.71 -13.14 -0.60
CA MET A 113 -7.61 -12.96 0.85
C MET A 113 -7.26 -11.52 1.17
N LEU A 114 -8.11 -10.84 1.94
CA LEU A 114 -7.89 -9.47 2.41
C LEU A 114 -7.49 -9.48 3.87
N LEU A 115 -6.42 -8.76 4.20
CA LEU A 115 -5.86 -8.67 5.54
C LEU A 115 -5.78 -7.21 5.99
N SER A 116 -6.02 -6.97 7.28
CA SER A 116 -5.96 -5.64 7.88
C SER A 116 -4.67 -5.46 8.66
N ASP A 117 -3.93 -4.40 8.34
CA ASP A 117 -2.69 -3.99 9.05
C ASP A 117 -2.65 -2.45 9.16
N PRO A 118 -3.47 -1.85 10.04
CA PRO A 118 -3.57 -0.40 10.14
C PRO A 118 -2.27 0.30 10.54
N ASP A 119 -1.35 -0.42 11.19
CA ASP A 119 -0.06 0.10 11.64
C ASP A 119 1.06 -0.03 10.59
N CYS A 120 0.77 -0.55 9.40
CA CYS A 120 1.76 -0.80 8.32
C CYS A 120 2.96 -1.66 8.75
N ARG A 121 2.82 -2.55 9.73
CA ARG A 121 3.92 -3.39 10.22
C ARG A 121 4.45 -4.33 9.13
N THR A 122 3.54 -4.87 8.32
CA THR A 122 3.91 -5.74 7.20
C THR A 122 4.64 -4.96 6.11
N HIS A 123 4.19 -3.71 5.81
CA HIS A 123 4.92 -2.85 4.88
C HIS A 123 6.35 -2.61 5.35
N GLN A 124 6.54 -2.26 6.62
CA GLN A 124 7.87 -2.06 7.21
C GLN A 124 8.72 -3.34 7.16
N ALA A 125 8.14 -4.49 7.52
CA ALA A 125 8.84 -5.77 7.51
C ALA A 125 9.28 -6.20 6.10
N PHE A 126 8.48 -5.91 5.07
CA PHE A 126 8.84 -6.14 3.67
C PHE A 126 9.70 -5.02 3.06
N GLY A 127 10.06 -4.02 3.86
CA GLY A 127 10.90 -2.90 3.44
C GLY A 127 10.22 -1.92 2.47
N VAL A 128 8.88 -1.88 2.43
CA VAL A 128 8.16 -0.91 1.60
C VAL A 128 8.21 0.46 2.26
N PRO A 129 8.90 1.46 1.65
CA PRO A 129 9.16 2.74 2.30
C PRO A 129 7.95 3.68 2.30
N HIS A 130 8.04 4.72 3.10
CA HIS A 130 7.27 5.95 2.92
C HIS A 130 7.95 6.86 1.90
N ILE A 131 7.19 7.78 1.28
CA ILE A 131 7.80 8.87 0.52
C ILE A 131 8.54 9.77 1.51
N GLU A 132 9.85 9.92 1.32
CA GLU A 132 10.67 10.88 2.04
C GLU A 132 10.71 12.19 1.25
N PHE A 133 10.25 13.29 1.87
CA PHE A 133 10.37 14.59 1.25
C PHE A 133 11.71 15.23 1.58
N LEU A 134 12.48 15.50 0.54
CA LEU A 134 13.76 16.21 0.65
C LEU A 134 13.54 17.65 1.18
N PRO A 135 14.43 18.15 2.04
CA PRO A 135 14.40 19.55 2.47
C PRO A 135 14.44 20.53 1.29
N GLU A 136 13.80 21.69 1.44
CA GLU A 136 13.90 22.75 0.44
C GLU A 136 15.36 23.16 0.22
N GLY A 137 15.79 23.21 -1.05
CA GLY A 137 17.17 23.54 -1.42
C GLY A 137 18.18 22.41 -1.24
N SER A 138 17.74 21.19 -0.95
CA SER A 138 18.61 20.01 -0.91
C SER A 138 19.30 19.82 -2.26
N SER A 139 20.60 19.52 -2.21
CA SER A 139 21.40 19.11 -3.39
C SER A 139 21.30 17.60 -3.66
N GLU A 140 20.58 16.86 -2.83
CA GLU A 140 20.38 15.43 -3.00
C GLU A 140 19.52 15.16 -4.23
N ARG A 141 19.86 14.09 -4.96
CA ARG A 141 19.06 13.68 -6.13
C ARG A 141 17.78 13.04 -5.70
N PRO A 142 16.63 13.43 -6.27
CA PRO A 142 15.39 12.71 -6.09
C PRO A 142 15.51 11.26 -6.53
N GLU A 143 14.85 10.37 -5.82
CA GLU A 143 14.76 8.93 -6.10
C GLU A 143 13.29 8.55 -6.13
N TRP A 144 12.64 9.02 -7.18
CA TRP A 144 11.20 8.88 -7.34
C TRP A 144 10.76 7.40 -7.42
N PRO A 145 9.69 6.98 -6.71
CA PRO A 145 8.81 7.79 -5.85
C PRO A 145 9.24 7.83 -4.37
N ALA A 146 10.29 7.11 -3.96
CA ALA A 146 10.66 6.95 -2.55
C ALA A 146 11.22 8.23 -1.92
N ARG A 147 12.01 9.01 -2.69
CA ARG A 147 12.57 10.31 -2.27
C ARG A 147 12.27 11.37 -3.32
N ALA A 148 11.64 12.46 -2.93
CA ALA A 148 11.27 13.52 -3.84
C ALA A 148 11.23 14.88 -3.13
N SER A 149 11.51 15.97 -3.85
CA SER A 149 11.16 17.27 -3.34
C SER A 149 9.64 17.49 -3.37
N MET A 150 9.14 18.42 -2.57
CA MET A 150 7.74 18.81 -2.64
C MET A 150 7.39 19.37 -4.03
N ALA A 151 8.33 20.07 -4.66
CA ALA A 151 8.16 20.60 -6.02
C ALA A 151 8.01 19.48 -7.06
N ASP A 152 8.83 18.40 -6.99
CA ASP A 152 8.69 17.25 -7.88
C ASP A 152 7.35 16.54 -7.68
N PHE A 153 6.92 16.39 -6.43
CA PHE A 153 5.64 15.79 -6.12
C PHE A 153 4.45 16.61 -6.66
N GLU A 154 4.50 17.93 -6.53
CA GLU A 154 3.48 18.83 -7.08
C GLU A 154 3.51 18.88 -8.61
N ALA A 155 4.69 18.73 -9.22
CA ALA A 155 4.86 18.70 -10.67
C ALA A 155 4.46 17.34 -11.30
N ALA A 156 4.50 16.26 -10.52
CA ALA A 156 4.16 14.92 -11.01
C ALA A 156 2.76 14.87 -11.60
N ARG A 157 2.59 14.07 -12.64
CA ARG A 157 1.30 13.82 -13.28
C ARG A 157 1.08 12.31 -13.35
N VAL A 158 -0.04 11.85 -12.81
CA VAL A 158 -0.34 10.42 -12.66
C VAL A 158 -1.72 10.08 -13.20
N ASN A 159 -1.81 8.98 -13.91
CA ASN A 159 -3.04 8.33 -14.36
C ASN A 159 -2.79 6.82 -14.47
N PRO A 160 -2.42 6.13 -13.39
CA PRO A 160 -1.99 4.74 -13.44
C PRO A 160 -3.10 3.78 -13.88
N THR A 161 -4.34 4.13 -13.64
CA THR A 161 -5.50 3.32 -14.03
C THR A 161 -6.04 3.66 -15.42
N ARG A 162 -5.57 4.78 -16.01
CA ARG A 162 -6.04 5.32 -17.30
C ARG A 162 -7.55 5.67 -17.33
N GLU A 163 -8.16 5.87 -16.18
CA GLU A 163 -9.57 6.24 -16.06
C GLU A 163 -9.81 7.75 -16.14
N LEU A 164 -8.77 8.54 -15.91
CA LEU A 164 -8.84 9.99 -16.05
C LEU A 164 -8.64 10.39 -17.51
N PRO A 165 -9.29 11.45 -18.00
CA PRO A 165 -9.12 11.93 -19.36
C PRO A 165 -7.68 12.38 -19.64
N GLU A 166 -6.97 12.86 -18.63
CA GLU A 166 -5.56 13.25 -18.69
C GLU A 166 -4.86 12.97 -17.35
N PRO A 167 -3.54 12.83 -17.33
CA PRO A 167 -2.79 12.72 -16.08
C PRO A 167 -2.90 13.99 -15.24
N LEU A 168 -3.24 13.85 -13.96
CA LEU A 168 -3.37 14.94 -13.00
C LEU A 168 -2.29 14.85 -11.91
N GLN A 169 -2.10 15.94 -11.18
CA GLN A 169 -1.30 15.96 -9.97
C GLN A 169 -1.79 14.87 -8.98
N PRO A 170 -0.92 14.18 -8.21
CA PRO A 170 -1.29 13.00 -7.44
C PRO A 170 -2.50 13.20 -6.50
N MET A 171 -2.56 14.33 -5.80
CA MET A 171 -3.68 14.62 -4.89
C MET A 171 -4.97 14.97 -5.63
N ALA A 172 -4.85 15.64 -6.78
CA ALA A 172 -6.01 15.93 -7.64
C ALA A 172 -6.57 14.64 -8.24
N SER A 173 -5.71 13.74 -8.74
CA SER A 173 -6.11 12.41 -9.22
C SER A 173 -6.84 11.63 -8.14
N ASN A 174 -6.32 11.64 -6.91
CA ASN A 174 -6.96 10.99 -5.77
C ASN A 174 -8.37 11.55 -5.51
N GLY A 175 -8.52 12.87 -5.47
CA GLY A 175 -9.79 13.54 -5.27
C GLY A 175 -10.83 13.22 -6.35
N VAL A 176 -10.42 13.29 -7.63
CA VAL A 176 -11.33 13.00 -8.76
C VAL A 176 -11.78 11.54 -8.75
N LEU A 177 -10.86 10.59 -8.53
CA LEU A 177 -11.22 9.16 -8.49
C LEU A 177 -12.08 8.81 -7.27
N ASN A 178 -11.87 9.43 -6.11
CA ASN A 178 -12.77 9.27 -4.97
C ASN A 178 -14.19 9.78 -5.28
N ALA A 179 -14.29 10.95 -5.92
CA ALA A 179 -15.59 11.49 -6.33
C ALA A 179 -16.28 10.58 -7.38
N MET A 180 -15.55 10.04 -8.36
CA MET A 180 -16.09 9.07 -9.33
C MET A 180 -16.59 7.80 -8.66
N ASP A 181 -15.95 7.35 -7.58
CA ASP A 181 -16.37 6.17 -6.82
C ASP A 181 -17.53 6.44 -5.86
N GLY A 182 -17.95 7.70 -5.69
CA GLY A 182 -18.85 8.10 -4.62
C GLY A 182 -18.28 7.77 -3.23
N PHE A 183 -16.96 7.82 -3.09
CA PHE A 183 -16.26 7.45 -1.85
C PHE A 183 -15.92 8.71 -1.05
N GLU A 184 -16.50 8.79 0.13
CA GLU A 184 -16.19 9.82 1.12
C GLU A 184 -15.34 9.21 2.24
N LEU A 185 -14.26 9.92 2.61
CA LEU A 185 -13.41 9.53 3.73
C LEU A 185 -14.14 9.79 5.04
N ASP A 186 -14.35 8.73 5.82
CA ASP A 186 -14.79 8.91 7.21
C ASP A 186 -13.62 9.31 8.13
N GLU A 187 -13.90 9.50 9.41
CA GLU A 187 -12.88 9.89 10.41
C GLU A 187 -11.74 8.86 10.50
N THR A 188 -12.06 7.57 10.35
CA THR A 188 -11.06 6.49 10.35
C THR A 188 -10.14 6.58 9.14
N ASP A 189 -10.71 6.77 7.94
CA ASP A 189 -9.94 6.94 6.71
C ASP A 189 -9.05 8.19 6.76
N GLN A 190 -9.56 9.28 7.35
CA GLN A 190 -8.81 10.53 7.54
C GLN A 190 -7.64 10.33 8.52
N ALA A 191 -7.85 9.61 9.63
CA ALA A 191 -6.80 9.31 10.60
C ALA A 191 -5.68 8.45 9.99
N ILE A 192 -6.03 7.40 9.24
CA ILE A 192 -5.06 6.56 8.52
C ILE A 192 -4.32 7.36 7.44
N PHE A 193 -5.03 8.23 6.70
CA PHE A 193 -4.38 9.10 5.73
C PHE A 193 -3.41 10.09 6.39
N ALA A 194 -3.77 10.65 7.54
CA ALA A 194 -2.89 11.56 8.30
C ALA A 194 -1.62 10.84 8.79
N GLN A 195 -1.74 9.58 9.19
CA GLN A 195 -0.63 8.79 9.74
C GLN A 195 0.24 8.14 8.65
N HIS A 196 -0.37 7.61 7.59
CA HIS A 196 0.29 6.79 6.57
C HIS A 196 0.07 7.29 5.13
N GLY A 197 -0.27 8.57 4.95
CA GLY A 197 -0.57 9.15 3.64
C GLY A 197 0.59 9.10 2.64
N THR A 198 1.82 8.97 3.13
CA THR A 198 3.04 8.86 2.31
C THR A 198 3.50 7.42 2.11
N GLN A 199 2.83 6.40 2.72
CA GLN A 199 3.18 4.99 2.53
C GLN A 199 3.12 4.62 1.04
N LEU A 200 4.16 3.97 0.54
CA LEU A 200 4.16 3.37 -0.79
C LEU A 200 3.50 2.00 -0.79
N VAL A 201 3.27 1.47 -1.96
CA VAL A 201 2.73 0.12 -2.20
C VAL A 201 3.85 -0.80 -2.66
N GLY A 202 3.70 -2.11 -2.42
CA GLY A 202 4.64 -3.11 -2.89
C GLY A 202 3.93 -4.42 -3.24
N HIS A 203 4.50 -5.16 -4.18
CA HIS A 203 4.03 -6.48 -4.55
C HIS A 203 5.19 -7.47 -4.46
N PHE A 204 4.93 -8.63 -3.86
CA PHE A 204 5.94 -9.67 -3.70
C PHE A 204 5.34 -11.01 -4.06
N LEU A 205 6.04 -11.76 -4.91
CA LEU A 205 5.77 -13.18 -5.11
C LEU A 205 6.70 -13.95 -4.17
N VAL A 206 6.13 -14.74 -3.29
CA VAL A 206 6.85 -15.57 -2.34
C VAL A 206 6.67 -17.03 -2.73
N ASP A 207 7.73 -17.78 -2.79
CA ASP A 207 7.70 -19.21 -3.14
C ASP A 207 7.22 -20.10 -1.98
N ALA A 208 7.09 -21.40 -2.24
CA ALA A 208 6.63 -22.39 -1.26
C ALA A 208 7.58 -22.55 -0.05
N ALA A 209 8.85 -22.15 -0.19
CA ALA A 209 9.84 -22.18 0.89
C ALA A 209 9.79 -20.89 1.75
N GLY A 210 9.04 -19.89 1.34
CA GLY A 210 8.97 -18.58 2.00
C GLY A 210 10.06 -17.61 1.55
N ILE A 211 10.59 -17.80 0.35
CA ILE A 211 11.61 -16.94 -0.25
C ILE A 211 10.94 -16.01 -1.26
N VAL A 212 11.30 -14.74 -1.26
CA VAL A 212 10.86 -13.78 -2.27
C VAL A 212 11.41 -14.20 -3.63
N ALA A 213 10.54 -14.52 -4.57
CA ALA A 213 10.89 -14.88 -5.94
C ALA A 213 10.86 -13.66 -6.88
N TRP A 214 10.03 -12.66 -6.55
CA TRP A 214 9.89 -11.44 -7.32
C TRP A 214 9.35 -10.31 -6.44
N ALA A 215 9.75 -9.06 -6.72
CA ALA A 215 9.31 -7.85 -6.02
C ALA A 215 9.14 -6.67 -6.99
N GLN A 216 8.17 -5.81 -6.68
CA GLN A 216 7.91 -4.56 -7.41
C GLN A 216 7.37 -3.50 -6.45
#